data_aa8b50fd773ee29d318c95e98123d75c
#
_entry.id   aa8b50fd773ee29d318c95e98123d75c
#
_cell.length_a   1.000
_cell.length_b   1.000
_cell.length_c   1.000
_cell.angle_alpha   90.00
_cell.angle_beta   90.00
_cell.angle_gamma   90.00
#
_symmetry.space_group_name_H-M   'P 1'
#
loop_
_entity.id
_entity.type
_entity.pdbx_description
1 polymer ?
#
loop_
_entity_poly.entity_id
_entity_poly.type
_entity_poly.pdbx_seq_one_letter_code
_entity_poly.pdbx_strand_id
1 'polypeptide(L)'
;MAKLFDLTIITPDEIVYEGKALSLVAPCALGYLGVLGDHAPLIANMKAGKITLKEASGKSVFFDSMSNGFLQVLKNNVTIILNNNITRKEK
;
A
#
# COMPACT_ATOMS: atom_id res chain seq x y z
N MET A 1 -20.43 4.60 -5.42
CA MET A 1 -20.03 3.87 -4.21
C MET A 1 -18.62 3.33 -4.39
N ALA A 2 -17.78 3.55 -3.38
CA ALA A 2 -16.38 3.11 -3.48
C ALA A 2 -16.30 1.59 -3.34
N LYS A 3 -15.44 0.97 -4.15
CA LYS A 3 -15.20 -0.46 -4.09
C LYS A 3 -13.95 -0.73 -3.28
N LEU A 4 -14.04 -1.70 -2.39
CA LEU A 4 -12.90 -2.11 -1.57
C LEU A 4 -11.95 -3.00 -2.36
N PHE A 5 -10.69 -3.00 -1.93
CA PHE A 5 -9.72 -3.96 -2.43
C PHE A 5 -8.98 -4.57 -1.25
N ASP A 6 -8.41 -5.75 -1.45
CA ASP A 6 -7.60 -6.39 -0.44
C ASP A 6 -6.19 -5.82 -0.51
N LEU A 7 -5.65 -5.43 0.63
CA LEU A 7 -4.31 -4.86 0.71
C LEU A 7 -3.46 -5.65 1.69
N THR A 8 -2.27 -6.03 1.25
CA THR A 8 -1.29 -6.70 2.10
C THR A 8 0.04 -5.97 1.96
N ILE A 9 0.66 -5.64 3.10
CA ILE A 9 1.99 -5.03 3.13
C ILE A 9 2.92 -5.99 3.83
N ILE A 10 3.94 -6.43 3.13
CA ILE A 10 4.88 -7.45 3.59
C ILE A 10 6.27 -6.85 3.71
N THR A 11 6.93 -7.11 4.84
CA THR A 11 8.35 -6.80 5.04
C THR A 11 9.11 -8.11 5.21
N PRO A 12 10.45 -8.09 5.25
CA PRO A 12 11.20 -9.35 5.36
C PRO A 12 10.82 -10.21 6.54
N ASP A 13 10.40 -9.61 7.65
CA ASP A 13 10.14 -10.36 8.87
C ASP A 13 8.67 -10.66 9.11
N GLU A 14 7.75 -9.94 8.48
CA GLU A 14 6.35 -10.09 8.85
C GLU A 14 5.41 -9.46 7.84
N ILE A 15 4.12 -9.78 7.99
CA ILE A 15 3.04 -9.07 7.34
C ILE A 15 2.67 -7.92 8.27
N VAL A 16 2.90 -6.67 7.84
CA VAL A 16 2.65 -5.52 8.70
C VAL A 16 1.23 -4.98 8.56
N TYR A 17 0.56 -5.31 7.47
CA TYR A 17 -0.83 -4.91 7.28
C TYR A 17 -1.53 -5.92 6.38
N GLU A 18 -2.77 -6.26 6.73
CA GLU A 18 -3.61 -7.12 5.91
C GLU A 18 -5.06 -6.76 6.17
N GLY A 19 -5.78 -6.37 5.13
CA GLY A 19 -7.17 -6.00 5.30
C GLY A 19 -7.76 -5.35 4.08
N LYS A 20 -9.00 -4.91 4.19
CA LYS A 20 -9.70 -4.22 3.11
C LYS A 20 -9.43 -2.73 3.16
N ALA A 21 -9.24 -2.12 2.01
CA ALA A 21 -8.97 -0.69 1.91
C ALA A 21 -9.85 -0.03 0.87
N LEU A 22 -10.11 1.26 1.09
CA LEU A 22 -10.84 2.10 0.13
C LEU A 22 -9.86 2.76 -0.83
N SER A 23 -8.67 3.12 -0.34
CA SER A 23 -7.68 3.81 -1.17
C SER A 23 -6.29 3.58 -0.62
N LEU A 24 -5.31 3.76 -1.49
CA LEU A 24 -3.90 3.64 -1.16
C LEU A 24 -3.14 4.69 -1.94
N VAL A 25 -2.20 5.36 -1.29
CA VAL A 25 -1.23 6.24 -1.96
C VAL A 25 0.15 5.79 -1.54
N ALA A 26 0.99 5.47 -2.51
CA ALA A 26 2.31 4.90 -2.26
C ALA A 26 3.39 5.61 -3.06
N PRO A 27 4.59 5.78 -2.47
CA PRO A 27 5.69 6.43 -3.17
C PRO A 27 6.34 5.47 -4.16
N CYS A 28 6.20 5.75 -5.45
CA CYS A 28 6.77 4.94 -6.51
C CYS A 28 7.88 5.69 -7.22
N ALA A 29 8.64 4.97 -8.04
CA ALA A 29 9.84 5.53 -8.69
C ALA A 29 9.54 6.80 -9.48
N LEU A 30 8.37 6.88 -10.11
CA LEU A 30 7.98 8.02 -10.93
C LEU A 30 7.09 9.02 -10.19
N GLY A 31 6.92 8.85 -8.88
CA GLY A 31 6.08 9.73 -8.08
C GLY A 31 5.07 8.93 -7.28
N TYR A 32 4.23 9.63 -6.52
CA TYR A 32 3.20 8.94 -5.75
C TYR A 32 2.14 8.35 -6.66
N LEU A 33 1.73 7.12 -6.35
CA LEU A 33 0.72 6.40 -7.11
C LEU A 33 -0.50 6.21 -6.23
N GLY A 34 -1.67 6.60 -6.75
CA GLY A 34 -2.95 6.36 -6.07
C GLY A 34 -3.63 5.11 -6.61
N VAL A 35 -4.17 4.29 -5.71
CA VAL A 35 -4.89 3.06 -6.06
C VAL A 35 -6.26 3.09 -5.42
N LEU A 36 -7.27 2.87 -6.24
CA LEU A 36 -8.66 2.70 -5.81
C LEU A 36 -9.15 1.33 -6.22
N GLY A 37 -10.34 0.95 -5.78
CA GLY A 37 -10.94 -0.30 -6.21
C GLY A 37 -11.06 -0.39 -7.73
N ASP A 38 -10.92 -1.56 -8.28
CA ASP A 38 -10.95 -1.83 -9.73
C ASP A 38 -9.82 -1.16 -10.51
N HIS A 39 -8.72 -0.85 -9.83
CA HIS A 39 -7.54 -0.33 -10.53
C HIS A 39 -7.01 -1.35 -11.51
N ALA A 40 -6.56 -0.89 -12.69
CA ALA A 40 -5.98 -1.77 -13.70
C ALA A 40 -4.75 -2.49 -13.17
N PRO A 41 -4.49 -3.72 -13.63
CA PRO A 41 -3.30 -4.44 -13.18
C PRO A 41 -2.02 -3.66 -13.47
N LEU A 42 -1.11 -3.67 -12.49
CA LEU A 42 0.19 -3.04 -12.68
C LEU A 42 1.20 -3.58 -11.67
N ILE A 43 2.47 -3.42 -12.00
CA ILE A 43 3.58 -3.64 -11.08
C ILE A 43 4.44 -2.38 -11.16
N ALA A 44 4.73 -1.80 -9.98
CA ALA A 44 5.50 -0.57 -9.90
C ALA A 44 6.63 -0.71 -8.89
N ASN A 45 7.78 -0.12 -9.21
CA ASN A 45 8.85 -0.02 -8.24
C ASN A 45 8.53 1.08 -7.24
N MET A 46 8.74 0.79 -5.97
CA MET A 46 8.54 1.75 -4.90
C MET A 46 9.86 2.29 -4.39
N LYS A 47 9.82 3.52 -3.90
CA LYS A 47 10.96 4.15 -3.25
C LYS A 47 10.57 4.50 -1.82
N ALA A 48 11.54 4.93 -1.02
CA ALA A 48 11.30 5.35 0.35
C ALA A 48 10.29 6.51 0.36
N GLY A 49 9.44 6.53 1.36
CA GLY A 49 8.45 7.58 1.52
C GLY A 49 7.27 7.12 2.35
N LYS A 50 6.23 7.95 2.33
CA LYS A 50 5.05 7.73 3.15
C LYS A 50 3.99 6.94 2.38
N ILE A 51 3.55 5.84 2.97
CA ILE A 51 2.45 5.04 2.45
C ILE A 51 1.21 5.43 3.25
N THR A 52 0.14 5.82 2.56
CA THR A 52 -1.12 6.19 3.20
C THR A 52 -2.22 5.29 2.67
N LEU A 53 -2.98 4.70 3.58
CA LEU A 53 -4.15 3.93 3.17
C LEU A 53 -5.37 4.36 3.97
N LYS A 54 -6.53 4.21 3.37
CA LYS A 54 -7.80 4.44 4.03
C LYS A 54 -8.50 3.09 4.17
N GLU A 55 -8.78 2.69 5.41
CA GLU A 55 -9.45 1.43 5.69
C GLU A 55 -10.92 1.49 5.31
N ALA A 56 -11.56 0.32 5.28
CA ALA A 56 -12.99 0.22 4.98
C ALA A 56 -13.84 1.11 5.88
N SER A 57 -13.42 1.30 7.12
CA SER A 57 -14.11 2.15 8.09
C SER A 57 -13.96 3.64 7.80
N GLY A 58 -13.07 4.03 6.90
CA GLY A 58 -12.73 5.43 6.63
C GLY A 58 -11.54 5.93 7.42
N LYS A 59 -10.99 5.12 8.30
CA LYS A 59 -9.82 5.49 9.09
C LYS A 59 -8.57 5.50 8.20
N SER A 60 -7.75 6.53 8.36
CA SER A 60 -6.48 6.63 7.65
C SER A 60 -5.35 6.00 8.46
N VAL A 61 -4.50 5.24 7.79
CA VAL A 61 -3.34 4.59 8.40
C VAL A 61 -2.12 4.96 7.60
N PHE A 62 -1.03 5.25 8.30
CA PHE A 62 0.21 5.74 7.68
C PHE A 62 1.37 4.83 8.03
N PHE A 63 2.24 4.60 7.04
CA PHE A 63 3.50 3.91 7.24
C PHE A 63 4.61 4.75 6.64
N ASP A 64 5.72 4.87 7.35
CA ASP A 64 6.92 5.49 6.80
C ASP A 64 7.87 4.39 6.37
N SER A 65 8.14 4.31 5.08
CA SER A 65 9.05 3.32 4.54
C SER A 65 10.39 3.97 4.23
N MET A 66 11.45 3.40 4.76
CA MET A 66 12.81 3.86 4.49
C MET A 66 13.47 3.02 3.40
N SER A 67 12.73 2.14 2.76
CA SER A 67 13.30 1.21 1.80
C SER A 67 12.55 1.23 0.48
N ASN A 68 13.18 0.65 -0.52
CA ASN A 68 12.55 0.37 -1.80
C ASN A 68 11.71 -0.89 -1.71
N GLY A 69 10.89 -1.13 -2.72
CA GLY A 69 10.08 -2.31 -2.78
C GLY A 69 9.28 -2.36 -4.06
N PHE A 70 8.23 -3.16 -4.05
CA PHE A 70 7.34 -3.34 -5.20
C PHE A 70 5.90 -3.20 -4.77
N LEU A 71 5.08 -2.65 -5.66
CA LEU A 71 3.65 -2.61 -5.51
C LEU A 71 3.03 -3.37 -6.68
N GLN A 72 2.13 -4.30 -6.37
CA GLN A 72 1.44 -5.08 -7.39
C GLN A 72 -0.06 -4.92 -7.22
N VAL A 73 -0.76 -4.65 -8.32
CA VAL A 73 -2.23 -4.60 -8.35
C VAL A 73 -2.70 -5.67 -9.32
N LEU A 74 -3.58 -6.56 -8.83
CA LEU A 74 -4.15 -7.60 -9.66
C LEU A 74 -5.52 -7.98 -9.11
N LYS A 75 -6.58 -7.72 -9.90
CA LYS A 75 -7.95 -8.14 -9.57
C LYS A 75 -8.38 -7.76 -8.15
N ASN A 76 -8.22 -6.48 -7.80
CA ASN A 76 -8.56 -5.97 -6.48
C ASN A 76 -7.78 -6.61 -5.34
N ASN A 77 -6.62 -7.17 -5.66
CA ASN A 77 -5.63 -7.57 -4.67
C ASN A 77 -4.41 -6.70 -4.88
N VAL A 78 -4.04 -5.97 -3.83
CA VAL A 78 -2.90 -5.07 -3.86
C VAL A 78 -1.89 -5.59 -2.86
N THR A 79 -0.67 -5.80 -3.31
CA THR A 79 0.41 -6.30 -2.46
C THR A 79 1.59 -5.33 -2.53
N ILE A 80 2.07 -4.92 -1.36
CA ILE A 80 3.28 -4.13 -1.23
C ILE A 80 4.33 -5.02 -0.57
N ILE A 81 5.47 -5.17 -1.21
CA ILE A 81 6.60 -5.94 -0.68
C ILE A 81 7.75 -4.95 -0.50
N LEU A 82 8.19 -4.78 0.74
CA LEU A 82 9.25 -3.85 1.09
C LEU A 82 10.52 -4.60 1.44
N ASN A 83 11.67 -4.01 1.15
CA ASN A 83 12.96 -4.65 1.37
C ASN A 83 13.42 -4.58 2.82
N ASN A 84 12.91 -3.62 3.59
CA ASN A 84 13.24 -3.46 5.00
C ASN A 84 11.97 -3.29 5.82
N ASN A 85 12.09 -3.49 7.12
CA ASN A 85 10.96 -3.31 8.03
C ASN A 85 10.54 -1.85 8.08
N ILE A 86 9.27 -1.62 8.40
CA ILE A 86 8.70 -0.28 8.46
C ILE A 86 7.96 -0.10 9.77
N THR A 87 7.68 1.17 10.10
CA THR A 87 6.94 1.53 11.30
C THR A 87 5.57 2.06 10.90
N ARG A 88 4.52 1.50 11.52
CA ARG A 88 3.17 2.00 11.35
C ARG A 88 2.99 3.25 12.17
N LYS A 89 2.41 4.29 11.57
CA LYS A 89 2.08 5.52 12.26
C LYS A 89 0.60 5.76 12.14
N GLU A 90 -0.02 6.20 13.23
CA GLU A 90 -1.43 6.53 13.24
C GLU A 90 -1.63 7.95 13.70
N LYS A 91 -2.65 8.55 13.17
CA LYS A 91 -3.08 9.87 13.61
C LYS A 91 -4.12 9.76 14.69
#